data_ef625566df25dda7c6a7eb04390d127f
#
_entry.id   ef625566df25dda7c6a7eb04390d127f
#
_cell.length_a   1.000
_cell.length_b   1.000
_cell.length_c   1.000
_cell.angle_alpha   90.00
_cell.angle_beta   90.00
_cell.angle_gamma   90.00
#
_symmetry.space_group_name_H-M   'P 1'
#
loop_
_entity.id
_entity.type
_entity.pdbx_description
1 polymer ?
#
loop_
_entity_poly.entity_id
_entity_poly.type
_entity_poly.pdbx_seq_one_letter_code
_entity_poly.pdbx_strand_id
1 'polypeptide(L)'
;MISIADIASSLEGQKPITVSFDIDDTLLFTSQYFQYGKEYITPGSFDFLHKQKFWDLVAKRGDQDSIPKEYAKQLIAMHQKRGDKIVFITGRTRGSMYKKGEIDKTAKSLAKDFKLDKPIAINYSGNKAVKPYQYDKTYYIKKNGSQIHYGDSDEDINAAKEAGARPIRILRAPNSTNLPLPKAGGYGEEVLENSAY
;
A
#
# COMPACT_ATOMS: atom_id res chain seq x y z
N MET A 1 -17.89 -2.85 -8.57
CA MET A 1 -16.59 -3.08 -9.24
C MET A 1 -16.32 -1.88 -10.14
N ILE A 2 -15.06 -1.52 -10.33
CA ILE A 2 -14.60 -0.40 -11.17
C ILE A 2 -13.32 -0.83 -11.89
N SER A 3 -13.16 -0.42 -13.15
CA SER A 3 -11.94 -0.67 -13.94
C SER A 3 -10.93 0.48 -13.82
N ILE A 4 -9.68 0.26 -14.24
CA ILE A 4 -8.69 1.34 -14.38
C ILE A 4 -9.17 2.40 -15.38
N ALA A 5 -9.88 1.98 -16.43
CA ALA A 5 -10.44 2.90 -17.42
C ALA A 5 -11.53 3.80 -16.80
N ASP A 6 -12.39 3.25 -15.94
CA ASP A 6 -13.41 4.03 -15.23
C ASP A 6 -12.77 5.05 -14.27
N ILE A 7 -11.69 4.65 -13.58
CA ILE A 7 -10.92 5.58 -12.73
C ILE A 7 -10.36 6.71 -13.59
N ALA A 8 -9.70 6.38 -14.71
CA ALA A 8 -9.14 7.38 -15.63
C ALA A 8 -10.23 8.33 -16.15
N SER A 9 -11.37 7.80 -16.58
CA SER A 9 -12.52 8.59 -17.06
C SER A 9 -13.08 9.51 -15.97
N SER A 10 -13.15 9.03 -14.72
CA SER A 10 -13.61 9.85 -13.59
C SER A 10 -12.70 11.06 -13.28
N LEU A 11 -11.47 11.01 -13.76
CA LEU A 11 -10.44 12.06 -13.58
C LEU A 11 -10.22 12.90 -14.85
N GLU A 12 -10.97 12.64 -15.93
CA GLU A 12 -10.84 13.38 -17.19
C GLU A 12 -11.16 14.87 -16.98
N GLY A 13 -10.35 15.73 -17.59
CA GLY A 13 -10.50 17.18 -17.44
C GLY A 13 -10.06 17.76 -16.08
N GLN A 14 -9.76 16.91 -15.10
CA GLN A 14 -9.25 17.37 -13.80
C GLN A 14 -7.75 17.63 -13.85
N LYS A 15 -7.29 18.63 -13.07
CA LYS A 15 -5.86 18.86 -12.85
C LYS A 15 -5.22 17.64 -12.16
N PRO A 16 -3.88 17.46 -12.30
CA PRO A 16 -3.17 16.44 -11.54
C PRO A 16 -3.49 16.48 -10.05
N ILE A 17 -3.70 15.31 -9.48
CA ILE A 17 -4.06 15.11 -8.07
C ILE A 17 -2.93 14.38 -7.32
N THR A 18 -3.06 14.24 -6.01
CA THR A 18 -2.23 13.32 -5.23
C THR A 18 -2.99 12.02 -5.00
N VAL A 19 -2.34 10.90 -5.28
CA VAL A 19 -2.87 9.56 -5.03
C VAL A 19 -1.92 8.79 -4.11
N SER A 20 -2.45 8.00 -3.20
CA SER A 20 -1.64 7.19 -2.30
C SER A 20 -1.97 5.71 -2.42
N PHE A 21 -0.94 4.89 -2.21
CA PHE A 21 -1.01 3.44 -2.31
C PHE A 21 -0.46 2.81 -1.03
N ASP A 22 -1.16 1.81 -0.53
CA ASP A 22 -0.56 0.82 0.35
C ASP A 22 0.41 -0.08 -0.44
N ILE A 23 1.22 -0.88 0.25
CA ILE A 23 2.26 -1.70 -0.37
C ILE A 23 1.88 -3.19 -0.35
N ASP A 24 1.67 -3.76 0.86
CA ASP A 24 1.45 -5.20 1.04
C ASP A 24 0.10 -5.62 0.48
N ASP A 25 0.10 -6.65 -0.37
CA ASP A 25 -1.09 -7.14 -1.07
C ASP A 25 -1.84 -6.09 -1.91
N THR A 26 -1.39 -4.84 -1.89
CA THR A 26 -1.85 -3.74 -2.75
C THR A 26 -0.97 -3.61 -3.98
N LEU A 27 0.28 -3.20 -3.86
CA LEU A 27 1.22 -3.07 -4.98
C LEU A 27 2.03 -4.35 -5.20
N LEU A 28 2.36 -5.02 -4.11
CA LEU A 28 3.21 -6.20 -4.07
C LEU A 28 2.45 -7.38 -3.47
N PHE A 29 2.54 -8.54 -4.08
CA PHE A 29 2.18 -9.79 -3.44
C PHE A 29 3.32 -10.19 -2.50
N THR A 30 3.11 -10.04 -1.18
CA THR A 30 4.15 -10.16 -0.14
C THR A 30 4.02 -11.41 0.72
N SER A 31 3.21 -12.38 0.28
CA SER A 31 2.89 -13.59 1.04
C SER A 31 4.11 -14.37 1.51
N GLN A 32 5.21 -14.36 0.76
CA GLN A 32 6.46 -15.04 1.13
C GLN A 32 7.02 -14.52 2.46
N TYR A 33 7.00 -13.20 2.66
CA TYR A 33 7.45 -12.58 3.91
C TYR A 33 6.50 -12.87 5.06
N PHE A 34 5.19 -12.79 4.83
CA PHE A 34 4.19 -13.09 5.86
C PHE A 34 4.26 -14.56 6.28
N GLN A 35 4.42 -15.48 5.32
CA GLN A 35 4.62 -16.89 5.63
C GLN A 35 5.90 -17.10 6.44
N TYR A 36 7.02 -16.49 6.03
CA TYR A 36 8.27 -16.56 6.79
C TYR A 36 8.10 -16.03 8.23
N GLY A 37 7.42 -14.90 8.39
CA GLY A 37 7.13 -14.31 9.71
C GLY A 37 6.37 -15.26 10.60
N LYS A 38 5.31 -15.90 10.06
CA LYS A 38 4.46 -16.86 10.76
C LYS A 38 5.16 -18.18 11.09
N GLU A 39 6.12 -18.61 10.28
CA GLU A 39 6.85 -19.86 10.53
C GLU A 39 8.06 -19.68 11.44
N TYR A 40 8.84 -18.61 11.25
CA TYR A 40 10.18 -18.48 11.83
C TYR A 40 10.35 -17.33 12.83
N ILE A 41 9.48 -16.32 12.81
CA ILE A 41 9.58 -15.18 13.74
C ILE A 41 8.64 -15.36 14.93
N THR A 42 7.37 -15.67 14.69
CA THR A 42 6.36 -15.97 15.72
C THR A 42 5.50 -17.16 15.26
N PRO A 43 5.97 -18.40 15.50
CA PRO A 43 5.31 -19.60 14.96
C PRO A 43 3.81 -19.64 15.27
N GLY A 44 3.00 -19.77 14.22
CA GLY A 44 1.53 -19.86 14.31
C GLY A 44 0.79 -18.54 14.56
N SER A 45 1.50 -17.41 14.74
CA SER A 45 0.91 -16.10 15.06
C SER A 45 1.28 -15.03 14.04
N PHE A 46 0.47 -13.97 13.96
CA PHE A 46 0.78 -12.72 13.22
C PHE A 46 1.51 -11.68 14.06
N ASP A 47 1.94 -11.99 15.28
CA ASP A 47 2.66 -11.06 16.16
C ASP A 47 4.00 -10.59 15.58
N PHE A 48 4.53 -11.29 14.56
CA PHE A 48 5.71 -10.85 13.83
C PHE A 48 5.53 -9.46 13.19
N LEU A 49 4.30 -9.06 12.86
CA LEU A 49 3.98 -7.73 12.33
C LEU A 49 4.35 -6.60 13.30
N HIS A 50 4.42 -6.91 14.61
CA HIS A 50 4.84 -5.98 15.66
C HIS A 50 6.32 -6.13 16.05
N LYS A 51 7.09 -6.98 15.36
CA LYS A 51 8.50 -7.22 15.67
C LYS A 51 9.41 -6.45 14.72
N GLN A 52 10.22 -5.54 15.27
CA GLN A 52 11.21 -4.77 14.50
C GLN A 52 12.12 -5.67 13.65
N LYS A 53 12.58 -6.80 14.20
CA LYS A 53 13.46 -7.75 13.50
C LYS A 53 12.87 -8.29 12.19
N PHE A 54 11.55 -8.44 12.13
CA PHE A 54 10.87 -8.86 10.90
C PHE A 54 10.96 -7.77 9.82
N TRP A 55 10.62 -6.54 10.19
CA TRP A 55 10.67 -5.41 9.26
C TRP A 55 12.10 -5.02 8.86
N ASP A 56 13.08 -5.26 9.75
CA ASP A 56 14.50 -5.11 9.41
C ASP A 56 14.95 -6.12 8.35
N LEU A 57 14.46 -7.35 8.42
CA LEU A 57 14.69 -8.36 7.39
C LEU A 57 14.13 -7.90 6.03
N VAL A 58 12.85 -7.52 6.00
CA VAL A 58 12.18 -7.05 4.79
C VAL A 58 12.92 -5.85 4.21
N ALA A 59 13.19 -4.84 5.03
CA ALA A 59 13.90 -3.62 4.62
C ALA A 59 15.32 -3.87 4.10
N LYS A 60 16.06 -4.80 4.74
CA LYS A 60 17.41 -5.21 4.28
C LYS A 60 17.37 -5.87 2.91
N ARG A 61 16.35 -6.67 2.64
CA ARG A 61 16.15 -7.34 1.35
C ARG A 61 15.53 -6.40 0.31
N GLY A 62 14.81 -5.34 0.73
CA GLY A 62 14.21 -4.35 -0.15
C GLY A 62 13.10 -4.93 -1.02
N ASP A 63 12.33 -5.85 -0.47
CA ASP A 63 11.21 -6.54 -1.13
C ASP A 63 11.60 -7.36 -2.40
N GLN A 64 12.86 -7.75 -2.52
CA GLN A 64 13.31 -8.51 -3.70
C GLN A 64 12.58 -9.86 -3.90
N ASP A 65 11.95 -10.39 -2.85
CA ASP A 65 11.19 -11.66 -2.91
C ASP A 65 9.68 -11.40 -3.05
N SER A 66 9.24 -10.14 -3.07
CA SER A 66 7.85 -9.76 -3.34
C SER A 66 7.60 -9.68 -4.85
N ILE A 67 6.37 -9.95 -5.26
CA ILE A 67 5.99 -9.96 -6.68
C ILE A 67 5.15 -8.72 -6.98
N PRO A 68 5.61 -7.79 -7.85
CA PRO A 68 4.81 -6.65 -8.27
C PRO A 68 3.54 -7.12 -9.00
N LYS A 69 2.38 -6.65 -8.55
CA LYS A 69 1.10 -7.03 -9.15
C LYS A 69 0.94 -6.36 -10.52
N GLU A 70 0.42 -7.09 -11.49
CA GLU A 70 0.38 -6.60 -12.88
C GLU A 70 -0.57 -5.42 -13.06
N TYR A 71 -1.75 -5.46 -12.43
CA TYR A 71 -2.67 -4.32 -12.46
C TYR A 71 -2.04 -3.05 -11.84
N ALA A 72 -1.20 -3.21 -10.80
CA ALA A 72 -0.57 -2.08 -10.14
C ALA A 72 0.39 -1.33 -11.05
N LYS A 73 1.09 -2.05 -11.94
CA LYS A 73 1.93 -1.42 -12.99
C LYS A 73 1.08 -0.56 -13.92
N GLN A 74 -0.08 -1.07 -14.35
CA GLN A 74 -0.99 -0.33 -15.23
C GLN A 74 -1.60 0.88 -14.52
N LEU A 75 -2.04 0.70 -13.27
CA LEU A 75 -2.66 1.76 -12.48
C LEU A 75 -1.67 2.90 -12.19
N ILE A 76 -0.44 2.58 -11.76
CA ILE A 76 0.61 3.58 -11.53
C ILE A 76 0.98 4.27 -12.83
N ALA A 77 1.13 3.54 -13.95
CA ALA A 77 1.42 4.13 -15.25
C ALA A 77 0.31 5.10 -15.71
N MET A 78 -0.95 4.78 -15.44
CA MET A 78 -2.09 5.68 -15.71
C MET A 78 -1.94 6.99 -14.94
N HIS A 79 -1.65 6.94 -13.64
CA HIS A 79 -1.45 8.14 -12.82
C HIS A 79 -0.21 8.94 -13.22
N GLN A 80 0.91 8.26 -13.56
CA GLN A 80 2.10 8.93 -14.08
C GLN A 80 1.80 9.68 -15.39
N LYS A 81 1.08 9.05 -16.32
CA LYS A 81 0.68 9.68 -17.58
C LYS A 81 -0.19 10.92 -17.37
N ARG A 82 -1.00 10.93 -16.30
CA ARG A 82 -1.81 12.10 -15.92
C ARG A 82 -1.00 13.21 -15.26
N GLY A 83 0.24 12.92 -14.82
CA GLY A 83 1.06 13.83 -14.01
C GLY A 83 0.66 13.86 -12.55
N ASP A 84 -0.09 12.87 -12.05
CA ASP A 84 -0.51 12.79 -10.66
C ASP A 84 0.68 12.52 -9.73
N LYS A 85 0.64 13.09 -8.52
CA LYS A 85 1.65 12.85 -7.50
C LYS A 85 1.37 11.52 -6.82
N ILE A 86 2.33 10.59 -6.89
CA ILE A 86 2.27 9.29 -6.24
C ILE A 86 2.88 9.36 -4.84
N VAL A 87 2.23 8.72 -3.86
CA VAL A 87 2.66 8.61 -2.47
C VAL A 87 2.50 7.15 -2.01
N PHE A 88 3.48 6.63 -1.30
CA PHE A 88 3.39 5.31 -0.65
C PHE A 88 3.15 5.46 0.84
N ILE A 89 2.16 4.73 1.38
CA ILE A 89 1.77 4.74 2.80
C ILE A 89 1.52 3.30 3.21
N THR A 90 2.28 2.80 4.18
CA THR A 90 2.20 1.40 4.61
C THR A 90 2.09 1.27 6.12
N GLY A 91 1.41 0.21 6.59
CA GLY A 91 1.35 -0.21 7.98
C GLY A 91 2.69 -0.72 8.54
N ARG A 92 3.65 -1.03 7.69
CA ARG A 92 4.96 -1.54 8.09
C ARG A 92 5.66 -0.63 9.09
N THR A 93 6.50 -1.22 9.93
CA THR A 93 7.51 -0.47 10.67
C THR A 93 8.73 -0.24 9.77
N ARG A 94 9.27 0.96 9.78
CA ARG A 94 10.51 1.29 9.03
C ARG A 94 11.67 0.41 9.51
N GLY A 95 12.51 -0.04 8.61
CA GLY A 95 13.76 -0.73 8.96
C GLY A 95 14.64 0.16 9.83
N SER A 96 15.13 -0.39 10.95
CA SER A 96 15.91 0.37 11.96
C SER A 96 17.21 0.98 11.43
N MET A 97 17.73 0.43 10.31
CA MET A 97 18.92 0.95 9.64
C MET A 97 18.70 2.25 8.86
N TYR A 98 17.45 2.69 8.67
CA TYR A 98 17.14 3.88 7.89
C TYR A 98 16.57 5.02 8.74
N LYS A 99 17.00 6.25 8.49
CA LYS A 99 16.46 7.44 9.13
C LYS A 99 15.10 7.83 8.54
N LYS A 100 14.32 8.59 9.31
CA LYS A 100 13.01 9.10 8.84
C LYS A 100 13.19 9.94 7.57
N GLY A 101 12.40 9.62 6.53
CA GLY A 101 12.44 10.31 5.23
C GLY A 101 13.57 9.86 4.29
N GLU A 102 14.45 8.97 4.75
CA GLU A 102 15.49 8.40 3.90
C GLU A 102 14.89 7.45 2.84
N ILE A 103 15.48 7.46 1.64
CA ILE A 103 15.15 6.53 0.56
C ILE A 103 15.77 5.17 0.88
N ASP A 104 14.93 4.23 1.28
CA ASP A 104 15.34 2.86 1.61
C ASP A 104 15.36 1.94 0.37
N LYS A 105 15.73 0.68 0.57
CA LYS A 105 15.78 -0.30 -0.52
C LYS A 105 14.40 -0.61 -1.09
N THR A 106 13.36 -0.70 -0.25
CA THR A 106 11.98 -0.91 -0.72
C THR A 106 11.54 0.21 -1.66
N ALA A 107 11.81 1.47 -1.31
CA ALA A 107 11.51 2.61 -2.19
C ALA A 107 12.24 2.52 -3.54
N LYS A 108 13.49 2.03 -3.54
CA LYS A 108 14.26 1.81 -4.78
C LYS A 108 13.69 0.66 -5.61
N SER A 109 13.27 -0.43 -4.96
CA SER A 109 12.63 -1.56 -5.65
C SER A 109 11.29 -1.12 -6.27
N LEU A 110 10.44 -0.42 -5.53
CA LEU A 110 9.19 0.12 -6.07
C LEU A 110 9.42 1.04 -7.28
N ALA A 111 10.45 1.90 -7.22
CA ALA A 111 10.78 2.77 -8.36
C ALA A 111 11.15 1.96 -9.61
N LYS A 112 11.93 0.90 -9.45
CA LYS A 112 12.32 0.00 -10.53
C LYS A 112 11.11 -0.75 -11.08
N ASP A 113 10.33 -1.37 -10.20
CA ASP A 113 9.23 -2.27 -10.58
C ASP A 113 8.08 -1.54 -11.27
N PHE A 114 7.81 -0.30 -10.83
CA PHE A 114 6.75 0.56 -11.38
C PHE A 114 7.27 1.65 -12.33
N LYS A 115 8.55 1.58 -12.73
CA LYS A 115 9.17 2.50 -13.69
C LYS A 115 8.96 3.98 -13.32
N LEU A 116 9.16 4.29 -12.03
CA LEU A 116 9.11 5.68 -11.57
C LEU A 116 10.42 6.40 -11.95
N ASP A 117 10.33 7.69 -12.26
CA ASP A 117 11.51 8.51 -12.60
C ASP A 117 12.57 8.54 -11.50
N LYS A 118 12.11 8.45 -10.24
CA LYS A 118 12.97 8.40 -9.05
C LYS A 118 12.28 7.69 -7.90
N PRO A 119 13.04 7.11 -6.95
CA PRO A 119 12.47 6.56 -5.73
C PRO A 119 11.72 7.61 -4.91
N ILE A 120 10.56 7.23 -4.37
CA ILE A 120 9.70 8.05 -3.52
C ILE A 120 9.82 7.55 -2.09
N ALA A 121 10.10 8.46 -1.14
CA ALA A 121 10.17 8.11 0.27
C ALA A 121 8.83 7.56 0.78
N ILE A 122 8.89 6.41 1.46
CA ILE A 122 7.70 5.72 1.97
C ILE A 122 7.28 6.32 3.32
N ASN A 123 5.97 6.49 3.51
CA ASN A 123 5.38 6.84 4.80
C ASN A 123 5.06 5.54 5.55
N TYR A 124 5.79 5.29 6.62
CA TYR A 124 5.63 4.14 7.50
C TYR A 124 4.78 4.53 8.71
N SER A 125 3.60 3.95 8.88
CA SER A 125 2.72 4.20 10.05
C SER A 125 3.13 3.37 11.27
N GLY A 126 3.71 2.18 11.04
CA GLY A 126 4.06 1.23 12.08
C GLY A 126 2.81 0.67 12.78
N ASN A 127 1.68 0.60 12.10
CA ASN A 127 0.38 0.22 12.64
C ASN A 127 0.00 1.05 13.89
N LYS A 128 0.34 2.35 13.89
CA LYS A 128 0.07 3.26 15.01
C LYS A 128 -0.66 4.51 14.52
N ALA A 129 -1.90 4.67 14.97
CA ALA A 129 -2.66 5.87 14.69
C ALA A 129 -2.04 7.11 15.35
N VAL A 130 -2.04 8.22 14.62
CA VAL A 130 -1.62 9.53 15.11
C VAL A 130 -2.86 10.28 15.58
N LYS A 131 -2.96 10.60 16.88
CA LYS A 131 -4.10 11.37 17.40
C LYS A 131 -4.31 12.67 16.63
N PRO A 132 -5.56 13.08 16.35
CA PRO A 132 -6.83 12.51 16.87
C PRO A 132 -7.42 11.37 16.02
N TYR A 133 -6.73 10.87 15.00
CA TYR A 133 -7.24 9.89 14.04
C TYR A 133 -7.35 8.49 14.65
N GLN A 134 -8.33 7.71 14.15
CA GLN A 134 -8.57 6.34 14.60
C GLN A 134 -7.68 5.33 13.87
N TYR A 135 -7.42 5.58 12.57
CA TYR A 135 -6.65 4.64 11.73
C TYR A 135 -5.22 5.15 11.50
N ASP A 136 -4.29 4.23 11.41
CA ASP A 136 -2.85 4.50 11.37
C ASP A 136 -2.41 5.30 10.14
N LYS A 137 -3.06 5.08 8.99
CA LYS A 137 -2.73 5.74 7.72
C LYS A 137 -3.41 7.10 7.51
N THR A 138 -4.48 7.40 8.26
CA THR A 138 -5.27 8.63 8.08
C THR A 138 -4.42 9.90 8.11
N TYR A 139 -3.52 10.01 9.09
CA TYR A 139 -2.62 11.16 9.20
C TYR A 139 -1.79 11.36 7.93
N TYR A 140 -1.25 10.29 7.38
CA TYR A 140 -0.38 10.36 6.20
C TYR A 140 -1.16 10.67 4.92
N ILE A 141 -2.38 10.12 4.77
CA ILE A 141 -3.28 10.41 3.66
C ILE A 141 -3.61 11.92 3.66
N LYS A 142 -4.05 12.47 4.79
CA LYS A 142 -4.35 13.91 4.95
C LYS A 142 -3.12 14.78 4.75
N LYS A 143 -2.00 14.46 5.40
CA LYS A 143 -0.76 15.23 5.32
C LYS A 143 -0.24 15.36 3.89
N ASN A 144 -0.41 14.32 3.08
CA ASN A 144 0.02 14.35 1.68
C ASN A 144 -1.05 14.94 0.74
N GLY A 145 -2.26 15.24 1.23
CA GLY A 145 -3.37 15.72 0.42
C GLY A 145 -3.84 14.69 -0.60
N SER A 146 -3.78 13.39 -0.24
CA SER A 146 -4.22 12.32 -1.14
C SER A 146 -5.71 12.39 -1.37
N GLN A 147 -6.13 12.46 -2.63
CA GLN A 147 -7.54 12.50 -3.01
C GLN A 147 -8.11 11.10 -3.27
N ILE A 148 -7.23 10.16 -3.64
CA ILE A 148 -7.56 8.74 -3.77
C ILE A 148 -6.54 7.95 -2.95
N HIS A 149 -7.03 6.93 -2.22
CA HIS A 149 -6.18 5.96 -1.55
C HIS A 149 -6.54 4.55 -2.01
N TYR A 150 -5.55 3.82 -2.46
CA TYR A 150 -5.64 2.43 -2.88
C TYR A 150 -5.08 1.53 -1.79
N GLY A 151 -5.88 0.55 -1.35
CA GLY A 151 -5.46 -0.40 -0.34
C GLY A 151 -6.31 -1.66 -0.34
N ASP A 152 -5.76 -2.74 0.22
CA ASP A 152 -6.42 -4.05 0.22
C ASP A 152 -7.15 -4.35 1.54
N SER A 153 -6.77 -3.69 2.64
CA SER A 153 -7.31 -3.95 3.97
C SER A 153 -8.51 -3.07 4.33
N ASP A 154 -9.28 -3.51 5.33
CA ASP A 154 -10.38 -2.72 5.89
C ASP A 154 -9.88 -1.42 6.53
N GLU A 155 -8.66 -1.46 7.11
CA GLU A 155 -8.03 -0.28 7.69
C GLU A 155 -7.68 0.76 6.62
N ASP A 156 -7.24 0.36 5.42
CA ASP A 156 -6.99 1.27 4.30
C ASP A 156 -8.25 2.04 3.90
N ILE A 157 -9.36 1.30 3.75
CA ILE A 157 -10.64 1.88 3.36
C ILE A 157 -11.14 2.87 4.40
N ASN A 158 -11.10 2.47 5.67
CA ASN A 158 -11.56 3.33 6.77
C ASN A 158 -10.64 4.54 6.97
N ALA A 159 -9.32 4.37 6.85
CA ALA A 159 -8.35 5.47 6.91
C ALA A 159 -8.56 6.49 5.77
N ALA A 160 -8.84 6.01 4.56
CA ALA A 160 -9.17 6.88 3.43
C ALA A 160 -10.45 7.68 3.67
N LYS A 161 -11.52 7.02 4.14
CA LYS A 161 -12.79 7.68 4.50
C LYS A 161 -12.60 8.73 5.59
N GLU A 162 -11.92 8.38 6.68
CA GLU A 162 -11.62 9.33 7.77
C GLU A 162 -10.78 10.51 7.28
N ALA A 163 -9.90 10.28 6.31
CA ALA A 163 -9.10 11.34 5.69
C ALA A 163 -9.90 12.22 4.71
N GLY A 164 -11.07 11.81 4.26
CA GLY A 164 -11.83 12.48 3.21
C GLY A 164 -11.31 12.17 1.79
N ALA A 165 -10.54 11.10 1.63
CA ALA A 165 -10.08 10.60 0.34
C ALA A 165 -11.06 9.54 -0.22
N ARG A 166 -11.12 9.41 -1.55
CA ARG A 166 -11.84 8.33 -2.23
C ARG A 166 -11.15 7.00 -1.97
N PRO A 167 -11.77 6.03 -1.26
CA PRO A 167 -11.19 4.72 -1.03
C PRO A 167 -11.43 3.83 -2.26
N ILE A 168 -10.39 3.19 -2.76
CA ILE A 168 -10.52 2.16 -3.78
C ILE A 168 -9.87 0.88 -3.26
N ARG A 169 -10.69 -0.15 -3.09
CA ARG A 169 -10.28 -1.46 -2.63
C ARG A 169 -9.53 -2.21 -3.71
N ILE A 170 -8.37 -2.74 -3.34
CA ILE A 170 -7.62 -3.71 -4.12
C ILE A 170 -7.97 -5.10 -3.62
N LEU A 171 -8.18 -6.04 -4.52
CA LEU A 171 -8.45 -7.42 -4.16
C LEU A 171 -7.17 -8.08 -3.65
N ARG A 172 -7.25 -8.68 -2.46
CA ARG A 172 -6.18 -9.53 -1.97
C ARG A 172 -6.24 -10.86 -2.72
N ALA A 173 -5.07 -11.39 -3.11
CA ALA A 173 -5.00 -12.67 -3.80
C ALA A 173 -5.58 -13.80 -2.94
N PRO A 174 -6.34 -14.75 -3.51
CA PRO A 174 -6.96 -15.84 -2.75
C PRO A 174 -5.96 -16.72 -1.99
N ASN A 175 -4.72 -16.79 -2.49
CA ASN A 175 -3.61 -17.53 -1.87
C ASN A 175 -2.71 -16.65 -1.01
N SER A 176 -3.11 -15.43 -0.69
CA SER A 176 -2.35 -14.59 0.24
C SER A 176 -2.31 -15.24 1.63
N THR A 177 -1.14 -15.20 2.24
CA THR A 177 -0.92 -15.64 3.62
C THR A 177 -1.17 -14.53 4.65
N ASN A 178 -1.54 -13.35 4.20
CA ASN A 178 -1.95 -12.21 5.03
C ASN A 178 -3.45 -12.33 5.35
N LEU A 179 -3.78 -13.11 6.36
CA LEU A 179 -5.16 -13.47 6.74
C LEU A 179 -5.67 -12.61 7.91
N PRO A 180 -7.01 -12.46 8.07
CA PRO A 180 -8.07 -12.97 7.18
C PRO A 180 -8.16 -12.20 5.86
N LEU A 181 -8.75 -12.82 4.83
CA LEU A 181 -9.04 -12.11 3.58
C LEU A 181 -10.16 -11.08 3.82
N PRO A 182 -9.98 -9.81 3.45
CA PRO A 182 -11.01 -8.79 3.61
C PRO A 182 -12.23 -9.07 2.72
N LYS A 183 -13.42 -8.68 3.19
CA LYS A 183 -14.64 -8.71 2.38
C LYS A 183 -14.68 -7.46 1.49
N ALA A 184 -14.33 -7.62 0.23
CA ALA A 184 -14.38 -6.51 -0.73
C ALA A 184 -15.80 -5.94 -0.87
N GLY A 185 -15.93 -4.61 -0.89
CA GLY A 185 -17.21 -3.91 -0.92
C GLY A 185 -17.96 -3.86 0.42
N GLY A 186 -17.35 -4.38 1.50
CA GLY A 186 -17.98 -4.48 2.82
C GLY A 186 -18.32 -3.13 3.47
N TYR A 187 -17.69 -2.07 3.03
CA TYR A 187 -17.89 -0.70 3.51
C TYR A 187 -18.53 0.22 2.47
N GLY A 188 -19.05 -0.32 1.37
CA GLY A 188 -19.63 0.46 0.26
C GLY A 188 -18.58 1.19 -0.59
N GLU A 189 -17.31 0.77 -0.48
CA GLU A 189 -16.21 1.29 -1.29
C GLU A 189 -16.23 0.75 -2.72
N GLU A 190 -15.59 1.45 -3.63
CA GLU A 190 -15.29 0.94 -4.96
C GLU A 190 -14.23 -0.15 -4.88
N VAL A 191 -14.39 -1.18 -5.68
CA VAL A 191 -13.47 -2.33 -5.73
C VAL A 191 -12.89 -2.43 -7.13
N LEU A 192 -11.56 -2.35 -7.24
CA LEU A 192 -10.87 -2.48 -8.52
C LEU A 192 -10.94 -3.93 -9.01
N GLU A 193 -11.53 -4.12 -10.18
CA GLU A 193 -11.62 -5.43 -10.81
C GLU A 193 -10.25 -5.97 -11.25
N ASN A 194 -10.10 -7.29 -11.33
CA ASN A 194 -8.87 -7.96 -11.78
C ASN A 194 -7.60 -7.57 -11.01
N SER A 195 -7.74 -7.08 -9.76
CA SER A 195 -6.63 -6.55 -8.96
C SER A 195 -6.03 -7.55 -7.97
N ALA A 196 -6.39 -8.84 -8.06
CA ALA A 196 -5.84 -9.86 -7.16
C ALA A 196 -4.34 -10.16 -7.42
N TYR A 197 -3.88 -10.04 -8.70
CA TYR A 197 -2.51 -10.33 -9.14
C TYR A 197 -1.91 -9.25 -10.03
#